data_cafe1e270c1091c92c22e623fbb8ec55
#
_entry.id   cafe1e270c1091c92c22e623fbb8ec55
#
_cell.length_a   1.000
_cell.length_b   1.000
_cell.length_c   1.000
_cell.angle_alpha   90.00
_cell.angle_beta   90.00
_cell.angle_gamma   90.00
#
_symmetry.space_group_name_H-M   'P 1'
#
loop_
_entity.id
_entity.type
_entity.pdbx_description
1 polymer ?
#
loop_
_entity_poly.entity_id
_entity_poly.type
_entity_poly.pdbx_seq_one_letter_code
_entity_poly.pdbx_strand_id
1 'polypeptide(L)'
;MSGIPISLTCADYARVMPLATGDVKPDGIALTLIHGTGGSWEMRAEMLRRALNDPAVQGGEASMAGHLRRIDEGDRSHIGLPVFPLRNFTARDLYVRKDRSIKSPADLVGKRVGMYDWVASGSIWYRHFLQFLGVPPESLQWWIGDIDATRAPTHLYTLPEGVHRPTEGRSLSEMLIVGELDAIYSPPRPQRYHPVDGPIVRLFPEIRTIEREYFRRTGCFPPQHLIVLRRDV
;
A
#
# COMPACT_ATOMS: atom_id res chain seq x y z
N MET A 1 -37.11 -15.59 5.50
CA MET A 1 -36.18 -16.36 4.61
C MET A 1 -34.76 -16.16 5.13
N SER A 2 -34.01 -17.23 5.33
CA SER A 2 -32.61 -17.12 5.72
C SER A 2 -31.83 -16.51 4.54
N GLY A 3 -31.14 -15.39 4.77
CA GLY A 3 -30.33 -14.76 3.72
C GLY A 3 -29.16 -15.65 3.27
N ILE A 4 -28.58 -15.35 2.11
CA ILE A 4 -27.39 -16.04 1.58
C ILE A 4 -26.22 -15.76 2.56
N PRO A 5 -25.58 -16.80 3.12
CA PRO A 5 -24.47 -16.58 4.05
C PRO A 5 -23.21 -16.10 3.28
N ILE A 6 -22.70 -14.94 3.67
CA ILE A 6 -21.47 -14.36 3.09
C ILE A 6 -20.56 -13.91 4.23
N SER A 7 -19.32 -14.41 4.23
CA SER A 7 -18.25 -13.97 5.13
C SER A 7 -17.24 -13.13 4.36
N LEU A 8 -16.99 -11.90 4.79
CA LEU A 8 -16.02 -10.98 4.20
C LEU A 8 -14.97 -10.57 5.22
N THR A 9 -13.73 -10.44 4.78
CA THR A 9 -12.67 -9.80 5.58
C THR A 9 -12.56 -8.31 5.25
N CYS A 10 -12.42 -7.45 6.25
CA CYS A 10 -12.22 -6.01 6.05
C CYS A 10 -11.50 -5.39 7.24
N ALA A 11 -10.65 -4.38 7.01
CA ALA A 11 -10.02 -3.64 8.08
C ALA A 11 -11.01 -2.76 8.87
N ASP A 12 -10.58 -2.35 10.07
CA ASP A 12 -11.36 -1.55 11.01
C ASP A 12 -11.47 -0.08 10.56
N TYR A 13 -12.31 0.16 9.57
CA TYR A 13 -12.63 1.53 9.14
C TYR A 13 -13.95 1.98 9.78
N ALA A 14 -13.98 3.22 10.30
CA ALA A 14 -15.20 3.80 10.87
C ALA A 14 -16.42 3.69 9.92
N ARG A 15 -16.20 3.83 8.60
CA ARG A 15 -17.24 3.70 7.56
C ARG A 15 -17.76 2.28 7.35
N VAL A 16 -17.08 1.26 7.86
CA VAL A 16 -17.45 -0.16 7.74
C VAL A 16 -18.09 -0.67 9.04
N MET A 17 -17.87 0.04 10.14
CA MET A 17 -18.37 -0.38 11.47
C MET A 17 -19.89 -0.61 11.53
N PRO A 18 -20.77 0.17 10.87
CA PRO A 18 -22.21 -0.12 10.89
C PRO A 18 -22.59 -1.50 10.33
N LEU A 19 -21.80 -2.04 9.39
CA LEU A 19 -21.96 -3.43 8.94
C LEU A 19 -21.48 -4.43 9.99
N ALA A 20 -20.36 -4.12 10.67
CA ALA A 20 -19.79 -4.98 11.71
C ALA A 20 -20.67 -5.07 12.96
N THR A 21 -21.30 -3.95 13.36
CA THR A 21 -22.21 -3.87 14.52
C THR A 21 -23.63 -4.35 14.20
N GLY A 22 -23.96 -4.52 12.92
CA GLY A 22 -25.29 -4.92 12.48
C GLY A 22 -26.32 -3.78 12.45
N ASP A 23 -25.87 -2.53 12.58
CA ASP A 23 -26.73 -1.34 12.43
C ASP A 23 -27.21 -1.18 10.98
N VAL A 24 -26.43 -1.67 10.03
CA VAL A 24 -26.77 -1.78 8.61
C VAL A 24 -26.68 -3.24 8.21
N LYS A 25 -27.73 -3.75 7.57
CA LYS A 25 -27.82 -5.14 7.09
C LYS A 25 -28.20 -5.14 5.62
N PRO A 26 -27.47 -5.85 4.76
CA PRO A 26 -27.86 -6.01 3.36
C PRO A 26 -29.10 -6.94 3.25
N ASP A 27 -30.05 -6.57 2.40
CA ASP A 27 -31.25 -7.37 2.18
C ASP A 27 -30.88 -8.71 1.51
N GLY A 28 -31.48 -9.79 2.00
CA GLY A 28 -31.28 -11.13 1.46
C GLY A 28 -29.92 -11.76 1.72
N ILE A 29 -29.04 -11.11 2.50
CA ILE A 29 -27.70 -11.60 2.82
C ILE A 29 -27.53 -11.73 4.34
N ALA A 30 -27.04 -12.88 4.79
CA ALA A 30 -26.57 -13.09 6.16
C ALA A 30 -25.07 -12.80 6.21
N LEU A 31 -24.72 -11.52 6.37
CA LEU A 31 -23.33 -11.04 6.34
C LEU A 31 -22.61 -11.34 7.66
N THR A 32 -21.44 -11.99 7.57
CA THR A 32 -20.45 -12.06 8.64
C THR A 32 -19.24 -11.22 8.23
N LEU A 33 -18.98 -10.12 8.92
CA LEU A 33 -17.80 -9.30 8.68
C LEU A 33 -16.68 -9.70 9.65
N ILE A 34 -15.59 -10.25 9.11
CA ILE A 34 -14.38 -10.59 9.85
C ILE A 34 -13.46 -9.35 9.82
N HIS A 35 -13.33 -8.69 10.97
CA HIS A 35 -12.56 -7.47 11.15
C HIS A 35 -11.67 -7.59 12.39
N GLY A 36 -10.97 -6.52 12.80
CA GLY A 36 -10.15 -6.55 14.00
C GLY A 36 -8.65 -6.62 13.71
N THR A 37 -8.17 -5.76 12.80
CA THR A 37 -6.73 -5.67 12.52
C THR A 37 -5.93 -4.99 13.64
N GLY A 38 -6.60 -4.37 14.61
CA GLY A 38 -5.96 -3.66 15.73
C GLY A 38 -4.95 -2.57 15.31
N GLY A 39 -5.00 -2.13 14.05
CA GLY A 39 -4.03 -1.17 13.49
C GLY A 39 -2.68 -1.78 13.10
N SER A 40 -2.45 -3.07 13.34
CA SER A 40 -1.22 -3.77 12.95
C SER A 40 -1.12 -3.91 11.43
N TRP A 41 0.07 -3.62 10.91
CA TRP A 41 0.38 -3.80 9.50
C TRP A 41 0.35 -5.28 9.09
N GLU A 42 0.91 -6.16 9.94
CA GLU A 42 0.96 -7.60 9.72
C GLU A 42 -0.44 -8.22 9.68
N MET A 43 -1.29 -7.86 10.63
CA MET A 43 -2.68 -8.34 10.67
C MET A 43 -3.48 -7.85 9.46
N ARG A 44 -3.23 -6.61 9.01
CA ARG A 44 -3.84 -6.09 7.78
C ARG A 44 -3.39 -6.87 6.56
N ALA A 45 -2.08 -7.12 6.41
CA ALA A 45 -1.54 -7.89 5.29
C ALA A 45 -2.12 -9.32 5.26
N GLU A 46 -2.25 -9.96 6.42
CA GLU A 46 -2.88 -11.27 6.56
C GLU A 46 -4.36 -11.24 6.15
N MET A 47 -5.10 -10.26 6.60
CA MET A 47 -6.51 -10.10 6.24
C MET A 47 -6.69 -9.93 4.72
N LEU A 48 -5.87 -9.10 4.07
CA LEU A 48 -5.89 -8.93 2.60
C LEU A 48 -5.56 -10.25 1.87
N ARG A 49 -4.64 -11.05 2.43
CA ARG A 49 -4.29 -12.36 1.91
C ARG A 49 -5.45 -13.35 2.05
N ARG A 50 -6.14 -13.34 3.19
CA ARG A 50 -7.32 -14.19 3.44
C ARG A 50 -8.45 -13.91 2.47
N ALA A 51 -8.72 -12.66 2.14
CA ALA A 51 -9.78 -12.28 1.19
C ALA A 51 -9.68 -12.99 -0.16
N LEU A 52 -8.47 -13.36 -0.58
CA LEU A 52 -8.19 -13.95 -1.89
C LEU A 52 -7.83 -15.45 -1.83
N ASN A 53 -7.44 -15.98 -0.66
CA ASN A 53 -6.87 -17.32 -0.58
C ASN A 53 -7.50 -18.24 0.48
N ASP A 54 -8.29 -17.68 1.42
CA ASP A 54 -8.93 -18.47 2.48
C ASP A 54 -10.29 -19.01 1.96
N PRO A 55 -10.44 -20.34 1.80
CA PRO A 55 -11.69 -20.92 1.32
C PRO A 55 -12.87 -20.72 2.29
N ALA A 56 -12.61 -20.41 3.55
CA ALA A 56 -13.62 -20.17 4.57
C ALA A 56 -14.34 -18.81 4.41
N VAL A 57 -13.81 -17.91 3.57
CA VAL A 57 -14.42 -16.61 3.30
C VAL A 57 -14.79 -16.47 1.83
N GLN A 58 -15.87 -15.75 1.54
CA GLN A 58 -16.35 -15.52 0.19
C GLN A 58 -15.66 -14.34 -0.49
N GLY A 59 -14.81 -13.60 0.25
CA GLY A 59 -14.07 -12.46 -0.28
C GLY A 59 -13.72 -11.45 0.81
N GLY A 60 -13.56 -10.19 0.42
CA GLY A 60 -13.25 -9.12 1.36
C GLY A 60 -12.43 -8.01 0.75
N GLU A 61 -11.78 -7.24 1.62
CA GLU A 61 -10.86 -6.19 1.20
C GLU A 61 -9.59 -6.80 0.62
N ALA A 62 -9.23 -6.36 -0.58
CA ALA A 62 -8.01 -6.80 -1.28
C ALA A 62 -7.25 -5.61 -1.86
N SER A 63 -5.94 -5.76 -2.05
CA SER A 63 -5.13 -4.81 -2.81
C SER A 63 -5.66 -4.73 -4.24
N MET A 64 -5.99 -3.53 -4.70
CA MET A 64 -6.50 -3.32 -6.07
C MET A 64 -5.46 -3.78 -7.11
N ALA A 65 -4.21 -3.41 -6.94
CA ALA A 65 -3.14 -3.83 -7.85
C ALA A 65 -2.89 -5.35 -7.77
N GLY A 66 -2.95 -5.94 -6.58
CA GLY A 66 -2.84 -7.39 -6.41
C GLY A 66 -3.97 -8.15 -7.11
N HIS A 67 -5.21 -7.65 -7.03
CA HIS A 67 -6.34 -8.23 -7.76
C HIS A 67 -6.17 -8.11 -9.28
N LEU A 68 -5.78 -6.93 -9.78
CA LEU A 68 -5.53 -6.72 -11.21
C LEU A 68 -4.42 -7.63 -11.74
N ARG A 69 -3.33 -7.82 -10.97
CA ARG A 69 -2.25 -8.75 -11.32
C ARG A 69 -2.76 -10.18 -11.45
N ARG A 70 -3.59 -10.67 -10.53
CA ARG A 70 -4.20 -12.01 -10.63
C ARG A 70 -5.03 -12.16 -11.92
N ILE A 71 -5.79 -11.12 -12.27
CA ILE A 71 -6.54 -11.10 -13.53
C ILE A 71 -5.59 -11.20 -14.74
N ASP A 72 -4.48 -10.46 -14.73
CA ASP A 72 -3.48 -10.50 -15.81
C ASP A 72 -2.83 -11.88 -15.92
N GLU A 73 -2.56 -12.52 -14.79
CA GLU A 73 -2.06 -13.92 -14.70
C GLU A 73 -3.11 -14.97 -15.05
N GLY A 74 -4.33 -14.59 -15.43
CA GLY A 74 -5.41 -15.51 -15.85
C GLY A 74 -6.33 -15.98 -14.73
N ASP A 75 -6.10 -15.58 -13.48
CA ASP A 75 -6.99 -15.94 -12.38
C ASP A 75 -8.30 -15.14 -12.45
N ARG A 76 -9.42 -15.86 -12.60
CA ARG A 76 -10.78 -15.33 -12.68
C ARG A 76 -11.65 -15.78 -11.52
N SER A 77 -11.07 -16.30 -10.46
CA SER A 77 -11.81 -16.83 -9.30
C SER A 77 -12.60 -15.77 -8.53
N HIS A 78 -12.16 -14.51 -8.60
CA HIS A 78 -12.79 -13.39 -7.91
C HIS A 78 -13.22 -12.29 -8.89
N ILE A 79 -14.25 -11.53 -8.49
CA ILE A 79 -14.65 -10.27 -9.12
C ILE A 79 -14.35 -9.11 -8.18
N GLY A 80 -13.92 -7.98 -8.73
CA GLY A 80 -13.78 -6.73 -7.98
C GLY A 80 -15.09 -5.95 -7.99
N LEU A 81 -15.55 -5.55 -6.82
CA LEU A 81 -16.69 -4.64 -6.69
C LEU A 81 -16.19 -3.18 -6.69
N PRO A 82 -16.96 -2.21 -7.22
CA PRO A 82 -16.59 -0.79 -7.22
C PRO A 82 -16.76 -0.15 -5.83
N VAL A 83 -16.34 -0.87 -4.80
CA VAL A 83 -16.35 -0.44 -3.39
C VAL A 83 -14.92 -0.37 -2.91
N PHE A 84 -14.45 0.83 -2.57
CA PHE A 84 -13.06 1.11 -2.21
C PHE A 84 -12.92 1.45 -0.72
N PRO A 85 -12.72 0.45 0.15
CA PRO A 85 -12.60 0.67 1.60
C PRO A 85 -11.40 1.53 1.97
N LEU A 86 -10.30 1.45 1.21
CA LEU A 86 -9.14 2.29 1.41
C LEU A 86 -8.83 3.13 0.17
N ARG A 87 -8.92 4.46 0.37
CA ARG A 87 -8.39 5.47 -0.55
C ARG A 87 -7.43 6.35 0.22
N ASN A 88 -6.28 6.66 -0.35
CA ASN A 88 -5.24 7.41 0.34
C ASN A 88 -4.24 8.03 -0.63
N PHE A 89 -3.78 9.24 -0.33
CA PHE A 89 -2.66 9.85 -1.01
C PHE A 89 -1.33 9.27 -0.53
N THR A 90 -0.27 9.46 -1.31
CA THR A 90 1.03 8.84 -1.08
C THR A 90 2.13 9.82 -0.66
N ALA A 91 1.87 11.13 -0.72
CA ALA A 91 2.88 12.16 -0.43
C ALA A 91 3.49 12.05 0.97
N ARG A 92 2.69 11.68 1.96
CA ARG A 92 3.11 11.57 3.37
C ARG A 92 4.09 10.43 3.64
N ASP A 93 4.19 9.47 2.73
CA ASP A 93 4.91 8.21 2.94
C ASP A 93 6.29 8.21 2.25
N LEU A 94 6.76 9.38 1.81
CA LEU A 94 8.08 9.57 1.25
C LEU A 94 9.04 10.15 2.30
N TYR A 95 10.12 9.41 2.56
CA TYR A 95 11.10 9.70 3.60
C TYR A 95 12.50 9.85 3.03
N VAL A 96 13.25 10.79 3.61
CA VAL A 96 14.65 11.08 3.28
C VAL A 96 15.47 11.24 4.56
N ARG A 97 16.79 11.26 4.43
CA ARG A 97 17.67 11.64 5.54
C ARG A 97 17.61 13.14 5.79
N LYS A 98 17.56 13.52 7.07
CA LYS A 98 17.51 14.92 7.50
C LYS A 98 18.73 15.73 7.06
N ASP A 99 19.91 15.10 7.04
CA ASP A 99 21.20 15.71 6.74
C ASP A 99 21.59 15.72 5.25
N ARG A 100 20.68 15.23 4.36
CA ARG A 100 20.95 15.14 2.92
C ARG A 100 20.41 16.35 2.14
N SER A 101 20.90 16.47 0.91
CA SER A 101 20.59 17.56 0.00
C SER A 101 19.22 17.44 -0.69
N ILE A 102 18.50 16.31 -0.49
CA ILE A 102 17.17 16.12 -1.08
C ILE A 102 16.16 17.00 -0.32
N LYS A 103 15.72 18.06 -0.96
CA LYS A 103 14.78 19.05 -0.42
C LYS A 103 13.51 19.16 -1.26
N SER A 104 13.56 18.72 -2.50
CA SER A 104 12.49 18.82 -3.48
C SER A 104 12.34 17.52 -4.28
N PRO A 105 11.20 17.30 -4.95
CA PRO A 105 11.04 16.16 -5.85
C PRO A 105 12.10 16.10 -6.95
N ALA A 106 12.50 17.22 -7.50
CA ALA A 106 13.49 17.28 -8.58
C ALA A 106 14.85 16.70 -8.16
N ASP A 107 15.19 16.78 -6.87
CA ASP A 107 16.43 16.23 -6.35
C ASP A 107 16.45 14.69 -6.35
N LEU A 108 15.31 14.04 -6.58
CA LEU A 108 15.21 12.58 -6.66
C LEU A 108 15.71 12.01 -8.00
N VAL A 109 15.78 12.81 -9.07
CA VAL A 109 16.23 12.33 -10.39
C VAL A 109 17.61 11.69 -10.28
N GLY A 110 17.76 10.47 -10.79
CA GLY A 110 18.99 9.69 -10.73
C GLY A 110 19.30 9.05 -9.37
N LYS A 111 18.41 9.21 -8.37
CA LYS A 111 18.63 8.73 -6.99
C LYS A 111 18.18 7.29 -6.79
N ARG A 112 18.72 6.68 -5.72
CA ARG A 112 18.38 5.34 -5.26
C ARG A 112 17.21 5.43 -4.29
N VAL A 113 16.07 4.85 -4.68
CA VAL A 113 14.83 4.92 -3.92
C VAL A 113 14.39 3.52 -3.50
N GLY A 114 14.27 3.32 -2.20
CA GLY A 114 13.73 2.10 -1.61
C GLY A 114 12.21 2.10 -1.59
N MET A 115 11.59 0.92 -1.77
CA MET A 115 10.15 0.74 -1.72
C MET A 115 9.82 -0.63 -1.11
N TYR A 116 8.79 -0.68 -0.27
CA TYR A 116 8.42 -1.90 0.46
C TYR A 116 7.90 -3.04 -0.42
N ASP A 117 7.32 -2.73 -1.57
CA ASP A 117 6.75 -3.70 -2.52
C ASP A 117 6.59 -3.04 -3.90
N TRP A 118 6.92 -3.75 -4.97
CA TRP A 118 6.83 -3.21 -6.33
C TRP A 118 5.40 -3.16 -6.87
N VAL A 119 4.60 -4.18 -6.54
CA VAL A 119 3.26 -4.39 -7.11
C VAL A 119 2.12 -3.96 -6.18
N ALA A 120 2.41 -3.49 -4.98
CA ALA A 120 1.39 -2.96 -4.10
C ALA A 120 0.71 -1.73 -4.70
N SER A 121 -0.58 -1.56 -4.44
CA SER A 121 -1.36 -0.41 -4.94
C SER A 121 -0.73 0.92 -4.55
N GLY A 122 -0.25 1.06 -3.30
CA GLY A 122 0.45 2.26 -2.83
C GLY A 122 1.69 2.58 -3.64
N SER A 123 2.46 1.56 -4.02
CA SER A 123 3.68 1.71 -4.81
C SER A 123 3.40 2.14 -6.25
N ILE A 124 2.32 1.66 -6.84
CA ILE A 124 1.88 2.09 -8.19
C ILE A 124 1.44 3.55 -8.14
N TRP A 125 0.61 3.91 -7.16
CA TRP A 125 0.17 5.29 -6.99
C TRP A 125 1.31 6.25 -6.63
N TYR A 126 2.32 5.78 -5.92
CA TYR A 126 3.51 6.57 -5.64
C TYR A 126 4.30 6.89 -6.91
N ARG A 127 4.52 5.91 -7.81
CA ARG A 127 5.16 6.17 -9.09
C ARG A 127 4.36 7.15 -9.95
N HIS A 128 3.03 7.05 -9.97
CA HIS A 128 2.17 8.03 -10.63
C HIS A 128 2.28 9.43 -9.98
N PHE A 129 2.36 9.49 -8.65
CA PHE A 129 2.56 10.74 -7.93
C PHE A 129 3.91 11.40 -8.25
N LEU A 130 4.97 10.62 -8.41
CA LEU A 130 6.27 11.13 -8.85
C LEU A 130 6.19 11.73 -10.26
N GLN A 131 5.51 11.09 -11.21
CA GLN A 131 5.28 11.66 -12.55
C GLN A 131 4.54 13.00 -12.48
N PHE A 132 3.52 13.09 -11.63
CA PHE A 132 2.82 14.36 -11.38
C PHE A 132 3.77 15.46 -10.88
N LEU A 133 4.77 15.10 -10.08
CA LEU A 133 5.79 16.01 -9.56
C LEU A 133 6.92 16.32 -10.57
N GLY A 134 6.83 15.80 -11.79
CA GLY A 134 7.85 15.96 -12.82
C GLY A 134 9.09 15.08 -12.64
N VAL A 135 8.98 14.01 -11.84
CA VAL A 135 10.03 13.00 -11.64
C VAL A 135 9.64 11.73 -12.37
N PRO A 136 10.23 11.43 -13.54
CA PRO A 136 9.94 10.19 -14.25
C PRO A 136 10.41 8.99 -13.42
N PRO A 137 9.56 7.98 -13.15
CA PRO A 137 9.94 6.80 -12.35
C PRO A 137 11.14 6.04 -12.93
N GLU A 138 11.31 6.05 -14.24
CA GLU A 138 12.45 5.46 -14.97
C GLU A 138 13.78 6.19 -14.75
N SER A 139 13.73 7.42 -14.24
CA SER A 139 14.94 8.16 -13.86
C SER A 139 15.52 7.74 -12.51
N LEU A 140 14.85 6.86 -11.78
CA LEU A 140 15.22 6.43 -10.44
C LEU A 140 15.85 5.03 -10.48
N GLN A 141 16.72 4.76 -9.52
CA GLN A 141 17.24 3.41 -9.25
C GLN A 141 16.40 2.80 -8.11
N TRP A 142 15.65 1.74 -8.41
CA TRP A 142 14.69 1.17 -7.48
C TRP A 142 15.26 0.02 -6.66
N TRP A 143 14.91 0.01 -5.36
CA TRP A 143 15.25 -1.05 -4.42
C TRP A 143 14.00 -1.53 -3.70
N ILE A 144 13.76 -2.85 -3.69
CA ILE A 144 12.57 -3.46 -3.07
C ILE A 144 12.99 -4.35 -1.91
N GLY A 145 12.49 -4.05 -0.71
CA GLY A 145 12.83 -4.81 0.50
C GLY A 145 12.03 -4.38 1.72
N ASP A 146 12.30 -5.05 2.82
CA ASP A 146 11.69 -4.72 4.11
C ASP A 146 12.17 -3.35 4.61
N ILE A 147 11.27 -2.63 5.27
CA ILE A 147 11.56 -1.27 5.74
C ILE A 147 12.50 -1.30 6.94
N ASP A 148 12.16 -2.01 8.01
CA ASP A 148 12.91 -2.01 9.28
C ASP A 148 13.30 -3.41 9.77
N ALA A 149 12.63 -4.46 9.30
CA ALA A 149 12.91 -5.83 9.70
C ALA A 149 13.49 -6.61 8.52
N THR A 150 14.48 -7.43 8.81
CA THR A 150 15.02 -8.40 7.86
C THR A 150 14.18 -9.67 7.95
N ARG A 151 13.11 -9.76 7.18
CA ARG A 151 12.30 -10.96 7.04
C ARG A 151 12.70 -11.71 5.78
N ALA A 152 12.39 -13.00 5.73
CA ALA A 152 12.44 -13.70 4.46
C ALA A 152 11.54 -12.97 3.43
N PRO A 153 11.99 -12.77 2.19
CA PRO A 153 11.20 -12.05 1.18
C PRO A 153 9.80 -12.67 1.06
N THR A 154 8.78 -11.91 1.41
CA THR A 154 7.39 -12.37 1.34
C THR A 154 6.84 -12.32 -0.08
N HIS A 155 7.56 -11.71 -1.01
CA HIS A 155 7.12 -11.48 -2.38
C HIS A 155 7.96 -12.32 -3.35
N LEU A 156 7.39 -13.41 -3.83
CA LEU A 156 8.01 -14.39 -4.73
C LEU A 156 7.83 -14.06 -6.22
N TYR A 157 7.53 -12.81 -6.57
CA TYR A 157 7.46 -12.41 -7.97
C TYR A 157 8.81 -11.92 -8.50
N THR A 158 9.03 -12.10 -9.79
CA THR A 158 10.21 -11.59 -10.48
C THR A 158 10.13 -10.06 -10.57
N LEU A 159 11.17 -9.39 -10.11
CA LEU A 159 11.29 -7.94 -10.26
C LEU A 159 11.61 -7.58 -11.72
N PRO A 160 11.16 -6.42 -12.22
CA PRO A 160 11.58 -5.92 -13.51
C PRO A 160 13.11 -5.71 -13.58
N GLU A 161 13.63 -5.72 -14.80
CA GLU A 161 15.04 -5.37 -15.04
C GLU A 161 15.36 -3.98 -14.46
N GLY A 162 16.54 -3.84 -13.85
CA GLY A 162 16.96 -2.59 -13.20
C GLY A 162 16.34 -2.31 -11.83
N VAL A 163 15.49 -3.21 -11.30
CA VAL A 163 14.98 -3.13 -9.94
C VAL A 163 15.74 -4.11 -9.05
N HIS A 164 16.30 -3.60 -7.96
CA HIS A 164 17.23 -4.31 -7.11
C HIS A 164 16.60 -4.81 -5.81
N ARG A 165 17.26 -5.75 -5.15
CA ARG A 165 16.98 -6.14 -3.76
C ARG A 165 18.19 -5.84 -2.89
N PRO A 166 17.98 -5.47 -1.60
CA PRO A 166 19.06 -5.43 -0.62
C PRO A 166 19.75 -6.79 -0.53
N THR A 167 21.03 -6.79 -0.15
CA THR A 167 21.70 -8.01 0.30
C THR A 167 20.98 -8.58 1.52
N GLU A 168 21.05 -9.89 1.70
CA GLU A 168 20.41 -10.57 2.83
C GLU A 168 20.81 -9.90 4.17
N GLY A 169 19.82 -9.74 5.04
CA GLY A 169 20.01 -9.13 6.36
C GLY A 169 19.97 -7.59 6.38
N ARG A 170 19.74 -6.90 5.25
CA ARG A 170 19.71 -5.43 5.19
C ARG A 170 18.30 -4.89 5.01
N SER A 171 17.91 -3.94 5.85
CA SER A 171 16.64 -3.20 5.72
C SER A 171 16.82 -1.90 4.92
N LEU A 172 15.73 -1.43 4.30
CA LEU A 172 15.76 -0.17 3.54
C LEU A 172 16.03 1.04 4.44
N SER A 173 15.55 1.02 5.70
CA SER A 173 15.83 2.09 6.67
C SER A 173 17.30 2.17 7.03
N GLU A 174 17.98 1.03 7.23
CA GLU A 174 19.41 1.01 7.48
C GLU A 174 20.19 1.53 6.27
N MET A 175 19.84 1.07 5.07
CA MET A 175 20.47 1.54 3.82
C MET A 175 20.27 3.05 3.63
N LEU A 176 19.10 3.59 3.97
CA LEU A 176 18.86 5.04 3.95
C LEU A 176 19.78 5.76 4.94
N ILE A 177 19.89 5.28 6.18
CA ILE A 177 20.69 5.91 7.23
C ILE A 177 22.18 5.95 6.87
N VAL A 178 22.72 4.86 6.35
CA VAL A 178 24.15 4.80 5.95
C VAL A 178 24.41 5.45 4.58
N GLY A 179 23.37 5.87 3.86
CA GLY A 179 23.49 6.59 2.60
C GLY A 179 23.65 5.71 1.37
N GLU A 180 23.32 4.44 1.47
CA GLU A 180 23.19 3.52 0.33
C GLU A 180 21.91 3.75 -0.46
N LEU A 181 20.86 4.27 0.20
CA LEU A 181 19.67 4.83 -0.42
C LEU A 181 19.59 6.34 -0.17
N ASP A 182 18.90 7.03 -1.04
CA ASP A 182 18.71 8.47 -0.97
C ASP A 182 17.30 8.84 -0.46
N ALA A 183 16.30 7.97 -0.72
CA ALA A 183 14.94 8.08 -0.21
C ALA A 183 14.30 6.69 -0.04
N ILE A 184 13.23 6.62 0.75
CA ILE A 184 12.35 5.44 0.83
C ILE A 184 10.89 5.85 0.75
N TYR A 185 10.09 5.07 0.04
CA TYR A 185 8.63 5.11 0.09
C TYR A 185 8.11 3.97 0.97
N SER A 186 7.38 4.33 2.03
CA SER A 186 6.91 3.37 3.01
C SER A 186 5.60 3.80 3.67
N PRO A 187 4.46 3.16 3.37
CA PRO A 187 3.22 3.35 4.13
C PRO A 187 3.36 2.98 5.62
N PRO A 188 4.01 1.88 6.01
CA PRO A 188 4.50 1.72 7.38
C PRO A 188 5.55 2.77 7.69
N ARG A 189 5.36 3.46 8.80
CA ARG A 189 6.31 4.48 9.24
C ARG A 189 7.63 3.83 9.64
N PRO A 190 8.78 4.26 9.07
CA PRO A 190 10.08 3.75 9.51
C PRO A 190 10.30 3.97 11.01
N GLN A 191 10.85 2.98 11.70
CA GLN A 191 11.06 3.05 13.17
C GLN A 191 11.93 4.24 13.59
N ARG A 192 12.94 4.60 12.75
CA ARG A 192 13.86 5.72 13.01
C ARG A 192 13.34 7.08 12.52
N TYR A 193 12.11 7.13 12.03
CA TYR A 193 11.45 8.40 11.70
C TYR A 193 11.01 9.12 12.97
N HIS A 194 11.38 10.40 13.05
CA HIS A 194 10.78 11.35 14.00
C HIS A 194 10.62 12.71 13.32
N PRO A 195 9.48 13.40 13.49
CA PRO A 195 9.21 14.64 12.73
C PRO A 195 10.15 15.78 13.03
N VAL A 196 10.80 15.79 14.21
CA VAL A 196 11.68 16.87 14.69
C VAL A 196 13.14 16.41 14.75
N ASP A 197 13.42 15.31 15.49
CA ASP A 197 14.78 14.96 15.93
C ASP A 197 15.35 13.69 15.27
N GLY A 198 14.53 12.96 14.48
CA GLY A 198 14.97 11.71 13.85
C GLY A 198 15.97 11.93 12.70
N PRO A 199 16.79 10.92 12.39
CA PRO A 199 17.66 10.93 11.22
C PRO A 199 16.87 10.80 9.92
N ILE A 200 15.65 10.25 9.98
CA ILE A 200 14.70 10.10 8.88
C ILE A 200 13.56 11.08 9.05
N VAL A 201 13.28 11.86 8.02
CA VAL A 201 12.19 12.84 7.98
C VAL A 201 11.37 12.66 6.71
N ARG A 202 10.18 13.27 6.66
CA ARG A 202 9.40 13.32 5.42
C ARG A 202 9.99 14.32 4.44
N LEU A 203 9.96 13.99 3.15
CA LEU A 203 10.36 14.95 2.11
C LEU A 203 9.39 16.15 2.05
N PHE A 204 8.11 15.91 2.24
CA PHE A 204 7.09 16.96 2.18
C PHE A 204 6.65 17.39 3.58
N PRO A 205 7.02 18.59 4.06
CA PRO A 205 6.52 19.12 5.33
C PRO A 205 5.04 19.51 5.22
N GLU A 206 4.63 20.09 4.08
CA GLU A 206 3.27 20.58 3.82
C GLU A 206 2.43 19.57 3.02
N ILE A 207 2.23 18.38 3.61
CA ILE A 207 1.57 17.24 2.95
C ILE A 207 0.21 17.61 2.38
N ARG A 208 -0.63 18.31 3.15
CA ARG A 208 -1.99 18.66 2.72
C ARG A 208 -2.01 19.55 1.49
N THR A 209 -1.06 20.46 1.37
CA THR A 209 -0.96 21.39 0.23
C THR A 209 -0.68 20.63 -1.05
N ILE A 210 0.30 19.73 -1.03
CA ILE A 210 0.67 18.98 -2.23
C ILE A 210 -0.38 17.94 -2.61
N GLU A 211 -1.05 17.31 -1.64
CA GLU A 211 -2.13 16.35 -1.91
C GLU A 211 -3.38 17.02 -2.48
N ARG A 212 -3.71 18.22 -2.00
CA ARG A 212 -4.80 19.04 -2.59
C ARG A 212 -4.48 19.47 -4.02
N GLU A 213 -3.25 19.87 -4.29
CA GLU A 213 -2.82 20.26 -5.64
C GLU A 213 -2.85 19.05 -6.58
N TYR A 214 -2.39 17.90 -6.12
CA TYR A 214 -2.51 16.64 -6.88
C TYR A 214 -3.97 16.34 -7.22
N PHE A 215 -4.88 16.39 -6.24
CA PHE A 215 -6.29 16.14 -6.47
C PHE A 215 -6.92 17.18 -7.40
N ARG A 216 -6.62 18.46 -7.20
CA ARG A 216 -7.16 19.55 -8.02
C ARG A 216 -6.78 19.39 -9.50
N ARG A 217 -5.57 18.95 -9.80
CA ARG A 217 -5.08 18.80 -11.18
C ARG A 217 -5.44 17.46 -11.82
N THR A 218 -5.53 16.41 -11.05
CA THR A 218 -5.76 15.06 -11.60
C THR A 218 -7.20 14.58 -11.44
N GLY A 219 -7.98 15.16 -10.52
CA GLY A 219 -9.29 14.65 -10.10
C GLY A 219 -9.20 13.29 -9.35
N CYS A 220 -7.99 12.81 -9.09
CA CYS A 220 -7.78 11.47 -8.54
C CYS A 220 -7.60 11.49 -7.03
N PHE A 221 -8.46 10.73 -6.32
CA PHE A 221 -8.21 10.31 -4.95
C PHE A 221 -7.88 8.82 -4.98
N PRO A 222 -6.60 8.43 -4.82
CA PRO A 222 -6.11 7.11 -5.18
C PRO A 222 -6.81 5.96 -4.45
N PRO A 223 -7.52 5.04 -5.14
CA PRO A 223 -8.02 3.82 -4.54
C PRO A 223 -6.86 2.84 -4.32
N GLN A 224 -6.71 2.40 -3.08
CA GLN A 224 -5.67 1.45 -2.69
C GLN A 224 -6.21 0.02 -2.67
N HIS A 225 -7.41 -0.14 -2.08
CA HIS A 225 -8.06 -1.42 -1.93
C HIS A 225 -9.49 -1.37 -2.46
N LEU A 226 -9.99 -2.52 -2.87
CA LEU A 226 -11.38 -2.74 -3.27
C LEU A 226 -11.92 -3.96 -2.53
N ILE A 227 -13.25 -4.14 -2.57
CA ILE A 227 -13.88 -5.39 -2.14
C ILE A 227 -13.86 -6.38 -3.30
N VAL A 228 -13.44 -7.60 -3.05
CA VAL A 228 -13.53 -8.73 -3.98
C VAL A 228 -14.53 -9.76 -3.47
N LEU A 229 -15.18 -10.46 -4.39
CA LEU A 229 -16.02 -11.64 -4.12
C LEU A 229 -15.61 -12.79 -5.02
N ARG A 230 -15.71 -14.01 -4.50
CA ARG A 230 -15.60 -15.23 -5.30
C ARG A 230 -16.73 -15.28 -6.32
N ARG A 231 -16.47 -15.83 -7.49
CA ARG A 231 -17.47 -15.94 -8.57
C ARG A 231 -18.53 -17.02 -8.35
N ASP A 232 -18.29 -17.93 -7.43
CA ASP A 232 -19.19 -19.05 -7.12
C ASP A 232 -20.21 -18.74 -6.00
N VAL A 233 -20.29 -17.50 -5.61
CA VAL A 233 -21.21 -16.99 -4.57
C VAL A 233 -22.45 -16.34 -5.16
#